data_b14a5fddc7f6a324a539b6658a943473
#
_entry.id   b14a5fddc7f6a324a539b6658a943473
#
_cell.length_a   1.000
_cell.length_b   1.000
_cell.length_c   1.000
_cell.angle_alpha   90.00
_cell.angle_beta   90.00
_cell.angle_gamma   90.00
#
_symmetry.space_group_name_H-M   'P 1'
#
loop_
_entity.id
_entity.type
_entity.pdbx_description
1 polymer ?
#
loop_
_entity_poly.entity_id
_entity_poly.type
_entity_poly.pdbx_seq_one_letter_code
_entity_poly.pdbx_strand_id
1 'polypeptide(L)'
;MLKTDIFTPSRFVGEGTVTLRGVKVPYHTVSEDNVFYDDEGKPIASIFSYSYFRSDVAAEDVKSRPVIFGFNGGPGTSSMMVHVGFLGPKRVKYGEVDHDGLPLPPYESCDNEHCLLDIADLVLVDPVGTGFGRLLDESKKDMFYGIEPDAEAFLTFVQAWLARYNRWESPKYLVGESYGCTRASTVAGMGSLSGSDRAYSVTFDGLVMIGNTVTVGKHFGDKSPIYSAVLAFPTLAAVNWYHNHPSNQTVEEFVAEAKGFADTEYLLALYRGNSLEEETREHIIERVMYYTGVSREYLERRALVLEDVEYRSQVIRQKGRYVSRLDGRITRPLYGPLLDEHKWGAHDDPAEGKYNPFFQSVLCGEVFPMLGIKTDRNFVNSHSLWSSWNNDIKGRNTSESLSAAMRRTPTMRTFFVNGWYDICTQIGILYYTLDHSDLPKDRVFVKGYESGHMAYLGEENIKAVSNDIYAFIMGKNPTK
;
A
#
# COMPACT_ATOMS: atom_id res chain seq x y z
N MET A 1 -7.41 31.85 -4.51
CA MET A 1 -7.82 30.86 -3.50
C MET A 1 -9.33 30.80 -3.49
N LEU A 2 -9.91 29.62 -3.59
CA LEU A 2 -11.31 29.41 -3.30
C LEU A 2 -11.53 29.68 -1.80
N LYS A 3 -12.73 30.13 -1.44
CA LYS A 3 -13.06 30.57 -0.08
C LYS A 3 -12.72 29.49 0.94
N THR A 4 -11.95 29.82 1.97
CA THR A 4 -11.74 28.93 3.12
C THR A 4 -12.98 29.05 4.00
N ASP A 5 -13.89 28.08 3.87
CA ASP A 5 -15.07 28.01 4.73
C ASP A 5 -14.67 27.66 6.17
N ILE A 6 -15.40 28.21 7.13
CA ILE A 6 -15.30 27.79 8.53
C ILE A 6 -15.60 26.28 8.55
N PHE A 7 -14.67 25.49 9.10
CA PHE A 7 -14.84 24.04 9.19
C PHE A 7 -16.08 23.71 10.03
N THR A 8 -16.98 22.96 9.43
CA THR A 8 -18.14 22.38 10.10
C THR A 8 -18.14 20.88 9.83
N PRO A 9 -18.19 20.04 10.88
CA PRO A 9 -18.23 18.59 10.69
C PRO A 9 -19.43 18.18 9.83
N SER A 10 -19.21 17.27 8.92
CA SER A 10 -20.23 16.77 8.00
C SER A 10 -20.50 15.29 8.26
N ARG A 11 -21.76 14.89 8.02
CA ARG A 11 -22.17 13.49 8.05
C ARG A 11 -23.15 13.25 6.91
N PHE A 12 -22.82 12.32 6.05
CA PHE A 12 -23.62 11.92 4.88
C PHE A 12 -24.05 10.48 5.03
N VAL A 13 -25.22 10.15 4.49
CA VAL A 13 -25.76 8.79 4.47
C VAL A 13 -26.18 8.42 3.06
N GLY A 14 -26.00 7.16 2.73
CA GLY A 14 -26.42 6.59 1.45
C GLY A 14 -26.84 5.15 1.64
N GLU A 15 -27.37 4.56 0.58
CA GLU A 15 -27.75 3.15 0.54
C GLU A 15 -27.49 2.59 -0.84
N GLY A 16 -27.34 1.27 -0.93
CA GLY A 16 -27.11 0.62 -2.21
C GLY A 16 -27.22 -0.89 -2.11
N THR A 17 -26.94 -1.52 -3.23
CA THR A 17 -26.86 -2.97 -3.34
C THR A 17 -25.70 -3.33 -4.24
N VAL A 18 -25.02 -4.44 -3.94
CA VAL A 18 -23.99 -5.02 -4.78
C VAL A 18 -24.20 -6.53 -4.88
N THR A 19 -23.88 -7.13 -6.00
CA THR A 19 -23.94 -8.60 -6.15
C THR A 19 -22.57 -9.18 -5.87
N LEU A 20 -22.47 -9.95 -4.79
CA LEU A 20 -21.23 -10.59 -4.33
C LEU A 20 -21.37 -12.11 -4.41
N ARG A 21 -20.49 -12.76 -5.14
CA ARG A 21 -20.51 -14.24 -5.29
C ARG A 21 -21.91 -14.79 -5.65
N GLY A 22 -22.65 -14.04 -6.51
CA GLY A 22 -24.02 -14.39 -6.96
C GLY A 22 -25.14 -14.03 -5.98
N VAL A 23 -24.84 -13.44 -4.83
CA VAL A 23 -25.83 -13.01 -3.83
C VAL A 23 -25.94 -11.48 -3.81
N LYS A 24 -27.18 -10.99 -3.89
CA LYS A 24 -27.45 -9.54 -3.77
C LYS A 24 -27.35 -9.12 -2.31
N VAL A 25 -26.41 -8.24 -2.01
CA VAL A 25 -26.10 -7.72 -0.66
C VAL A 25 -26.55 -6.26 -0.58
N PRO A 26 -27.59 -5.95 0.20
CA PRO A 26 -27.98 -4.57 0.47
C PRO A 26 -27.07 -3.96 1.52
N TYR A 27 -26.78 -2.66 1.41
CA TYR A 27 -25.97 -1.94 2.37
C TYR A 27 -26.44 -0.51 2.55
N HIS A 28 -26.11 0.07 3.71
CA HIS A 28 -26.18 1.51 3.94
C HIS A 28 -24.79 2.05 4.23
N THR A 29 -24.60 3.36 4.04
CA THR A 29 -23.32 4.01 4.23
C THR A 29 -23.41 5.19 5.16
N VAL A 30 -22.33 5.43 5.89
CA VAL A 30 -22.15 6.65 6.66
C VAL A 30 -20.76 7.21 6.33
N SER A 31 -20.73 8.42 5.78
CA SER A 31 -19.51 9.15 5.48
C SER A 31 -19.45 10.38 6.37
N GLU A 32 -18.41 10.48 7.23
CA GLU A 32 -18.42 11.51 8.28
C GLU A 32 -17.03 11.98 8.70
N ASP A 33 -17.00 13.24 9.19
CA ASP A 33 -15.85 13.78 9.90
C ASP A 33 -15.77 13.22 11.32
N ASN A 34 -14.56 12.77 11.70
CA ASN A 34 -14.22 12.37 13.06
C ASN A 34 -13.23 13.42 13.59
N VAL A 35 -13.73 14.33 14.43
CA VAL A 35 -13.02 15.54 14.83
C VAL A 35 -12.23 15.32 16.10
N PHE A 36 -10.99 15.77 16.11
CA PHE A 36 -10.14 15.86 17.28
C PHE A 36 -10.24 17.26 17.89
N TYR A 37 -10.36 17.33 19.20
CA TYR A 37 -10.47 18.57 19.94
C TYR A 37 -9.30 18.68 20.92
N ASP A 38 -8.86 19.92 21.20
CA ASP A 38 -7.96 20.20 22.31
C ASP A 38 -8.70 20.18 23.65
N ASP A 39 -7.96 20.44 24.73
CA ASP A 39 -8.49 20.46 26.09
C ASP A 39 -9.50 21.59 26.34
N GLU A 40 -9.53 22.60 25.47
CA GLU A 40 -10.48 23.73 25.50
C GLU A 40 -11.73 23.46 24.65
N GLY A 41 -11.78 22.31 23.97
CA GLY A 41 -12.89 21.93 23.11
C GLY A 41 -12.85 22.58 21.72
N LYS A 42 -11.70 23.15 21.29
CA LYS A 42 -11.50 23.69 19.96
C LYS A 42 -11.13 22.56 18.98
N PRO A 43 -11.73 22.49 17.78
CA PRO A 43 -11.37 21.49 16.79
C PRO A 43 -9.95 21.76 16.24
N ILE A 44 -9.08 20.74 16.27
CA ILE A 44 -7.68 20.83 15.86
C ILE A 44 -7.36 20.00 14.59
N ALA A 45 -8.10 18.92 14.36
CA ALA A 45 -7.96 18.09 13.17
C ALA A 45 -9.22 17.26 12.92
N SER A 46 -9.34 16.67 11.74
CA SER A 46 -10.34 15.62 11.46
C SER A 46 -9.76 14.50 10.61
N ILE A 47 -10.18 13.28 10.89
CA ILE A 47 -10.13 12.11 9.99
C ILE A 47 -11.49 12.01 9.31
N PHE A 48 -11.52 11.70 8.01
CA PHE A 48 -12.78 11.42 7.32
C PHE A 48 -12.90 9.92 7.05
N SER A 49 -14.09 9.35 7.31
CA SER A 49 -14.32 7.92 7.12
C SER A 49 -15.56 7.64 6.26
N TYR A 50 -15.47 6.56 5.48
CA TYR A 50 -16.57 6.03 4.65
C TYR A 50 -16.90 4.64 5.16
N SER A 51 -17.96 4.49 5.93
CA SER A 51 -18.40 3.23 6.51
C SER A 51 -19.50 2.60 5.66
N TYR A 52 -19.34 1.33 5.31
CA TYR A 52 -20.30 0.50 4.60
C TYR A 52 -20.77 -0.62 5.52
N PHE A 53 -22.06 -0.67 5.77
CA PHE A 53 -22.70 -1.66 6.64
C PHE A 53 -23.67 -2.51 5.84
N ARG A 54 -23.53 -3.82 5.90
CA ARG A 54 -24.52 -4.73 5.34
C ARG A 54 -25.84 -4.60 6.08
N SER A 55 -26.96 -4.39 5.36
CA SER A 55 -28.25 -4.00 5.95
C SER A 55 -29.16 -5.17 6.33
N ASP A 56 -28.92 -6.36 5.77
CA ASP A 56 -29.74 -7.57 6.01
C ASP A 56 -29.15 -8.52 7.07
N VAL A 57 -28.27 -8.00 7.94
CA VAL A 57 -27.69 -8.73 9.07
C VAL A 57 -28.61 -8.65 10.27
N ALA A 58 -28.88 -9.80 10.93
CA ALA A 58 -29.65 -9.82 12.16
C ALA A 58 -28.95 -9.02 13.29
N ALA A 59 -29.69 -8.35 14.14
CA ALA A 59 -29.13 -7.46 15.16
C ALA A 59 -28.18 -8.16 16.12
N GLU A 60 -28.44 -9.41 16.45
CA GLU A 60 -27.57 -10.28 17.27
C GLU A 60 -26.25 -10.62 16.61
N ASP A 61 -26.20 -10.68 15.27
CA ASP A 61 -25.01 -11.06 14.49
C ASP A 61 -24.10 -9.87 14.16
N VAL A 62 -24.60 -8.63 14.27
CA VAL A 62 -23.81 -7.43 13.95
C VAL A 62 -22.52 -7.36 14.77
N LYS A 63 -22.54 -7.73 16.05
CA LYS A 63 -21.38 -7.65 16.94
C LYS A 63 -20.31 -8.68 16.61
N SER A 64 -20.68 -9.84 16.09
CA SER A 64 -19.76 -10.90 15.71
C SER A 64 -19.20 -10.74 14.29
N ARG A 65 -19.80 -9.84 13.49
CA ARG A 65 -19.43 -9.58 12.13
C ARG A 65 -18.08 -8.83 12.06
N PRO A 66 -17.10 -9.26 11.25
CA PRO A 66 -15.83 -8.57 11.09
C PRO A 66 -15.97 -7.13 10.63
N VAL A 67 -14.99 -6.29 11.01
CA VAL A 67 -14.83 -4.91 10.51
C VAL A 67 -13.45 -4.79 9.89
N ILE A 68 -13.38 -4.24 8.68
CA ILE A 68 -12.15 -3.95 7.95
C ILE A 68 -11.94 -2.45 7.91
N PHE A 69 -10.85 -1.95 8.48
CA PHE A 69 -10.38 -0.58 8.30
C PHE A 69 -9.36 -0.56 7.17
N GLY A 70 -9.73 0.08 6.03
CA GLY A 70 -8.91 0.15 4.82
C GLY A 70 -8.35 1.56 4.58
N PHE A 71 -7.08 1.66 4.23
CA PHE A 71 -6.39 2.93 4.01
C PHE A 71 -5.15 2.79 3.12
N ASN A 72 -4.87 3.84 2.36
CA ASN A 72 -3.61 3.99 1.65
C ASN A 72 -2.49 4.56 2.55
N GLY A 73 -1.35 4.76 1.95
CA GLY A 73 -0.14 5.22 2.61
C GLY A 73 0.27 6.65 2.27
N GLY A 74 1.31 6.79 1.51
CA GLY A 74 2.02 8.02 1.22
C GLY A 74 3.33 8.12 2.03
N PRO A 75 3.41 8.69 3.26
CA PRO A 75 2.32 9.32 4.02
C PRO A 75 1.69 10.52 3.33
N GLY A 76 0.42 10.78 3.66
CA GLY A 76 -0.31 11.93 3.09
C GLY A 76 -1.18 11.59 1.88
N THR A 77 -1.55 10.32 1.66
CA THR A 77 -2.46 9.88 0.59
C THR A 77 -3.81 9.46 1.19
N SER A 78 -4.90 9.86 0.53
CA SER A 78 -6.27 9.46 0.89
C SER A 78 -6.49 7.96 0.63
N SER A 79 -7.59 7.41 1.13
CA SER A 79 -7.98 6.02 0.89
C SER A 79 -8.47 5.73 -0.55
N MET A 80 -8.40 6.68 -1.46
CA MET A 80 -8.97 6.62 -2.80
C MET A 80 -8.61 5.32 -3.54
N MET A 81 -7.33 4.92 -3.56
CA MET A 81 -6.89 3.76 -4.33
C MET A 81 -7.49 2.45 -3.78
N VAL A 82 -7.39 2.21 -2.48
CA VAL A 82 -8.01 1.01 -1.86
C VAL A 82 -9.53 1.09 -1.87
N HIS A 83 -10.12 2.30 -1.87
CA HIS A 83 -11.56 2.50 -1.87
C HIS A 83 -12.18 2.06 -3.20
N VAL A 84 -11.85 2.76 -4.29
CA VAL A 84 -12.44 2.51 -5.61
C VAL A 84 -11.62 1.57 -6.49
N GLY A 85 -10.45 1.15 -6.03
CA GLY A 85 -9.65 0.13 -6.72
C GLY A 85 -9.92 -1.28 -6.22
N PHE A 86 -10.34 -1.42 -4.94
CA PHE A 86 -10.33 -2.75 -4.33
C PHE A 86 -11.50 -3.01 -3.35
N LEU A 87 -11.59 -2.26 -2.23
CA LEU A 87 -12.45 -2.64 -1.10
C LEU A 87 -13.91 -2.21 -1.27
N GLY A 88 -14.17 -1.08 -1.92
CA GLY A 88 -15.52 -0.54 -2.04
C GLY A 88 -16.44 -1.40 -2.90
N PRO A 89 -17.80 -1.29 -2.71
CA PRO A 89 -18.77 -2.02 -3.51
C PRO A 89 -18.91 -1.49 -4.94
N LYS A 90 -18.34 -0.32 -5.21
CA LYS A 90 -18.10 0.23 -6.55
C LYS A 90 -16.61 0.38 -6.77
N ARG A 91 -16.15 0.02 -7.97
CA ARG A 91 -14.74 0.15 -8.36
C ARG A 91 -14.61 0.83 -9.72
N VAL A 92 -13.41 1.29 -10.00
CA VAL A 92 -13.06 1.75 -11.34
C VAL A 92 -13.28 0.62 -12.35
N LYS A 93 -13.87 0.97 -13.49
CA LYS A 93 -14.07 0.05 -14.61
C LYS A 93 -12.92 0.21 -15.60
N TYR A 94 -12.18 -0.86 -15.80
CA TYR A 94 -11.18 -0.90 -16.86
C TYR A 94 -11.89 -1.03 -18.21
N GLY A 95 -12.01 0.09 -18.92
CA GLY A 95 -12.58 0.16 -20.26
C GLY A 95 -11.55 0.01 -21.36
N GLU A 96 -11.62 0.85 -22.40
CA GLU A 96 -10.56 0.96 -23.39
C GLU A 96 -9.26 1.44 -22.75
N VAL A 97 -8.16 0.86 -23.18
CA VAL A 97 -6.82 1.22 -22.73
C VAL A 97 -6.01 1.77 -23.90
N ASP A 98 -5.06 2.63 -23.59
CA ASP A 98 -4.08 3.09 -24.57
C ASP A 98 -3.04 1.98 -24.89
N HIS A 99 -2.11 2.28 -25.78
CA HIS A 99 -1.04 1.35 -26.18
C HIS A 99 -0.09 0.95 -25.03
N ASP A 100 -0.18 1.63 -23.87
CA ASP A 100 0.57 1.33 -22.65
C ASP A 100 -0.27 0.53 -21.65
N GLY A 101 -1.51 0.15 -22.00
CA GLY A 101 -2.42 -0.60 -21.13
C GLY A 101 -3.12 0.24 -20.05
N LEU A 102 -3.14 1.57 -20.20
CA LEU A 102 -3.72 2.50 -19.23
C LEU A 102 -5.11 2.98 -19.66
N PRO A 103 -6.05 3.14 -18.71
CA PRO A 103 -7.43 3.52 -19.03
C PRO A 103 -7.54 4.84 -19.79
N LEU A 104 -8.45 4.88 -20.75
CA LEU A 104 -8.83 6.08 -21.50
C LEU A 104 -10.16 6.64 -20.97
N PRO A 105 -10.36 7.98 -20.97
CA PRO A 105 -11.67 8.57 -20.68
C PRO A 105 -12.70 8.22 -21.78
N PRO A 106 -14.02 8.20 -21.47
CA PRO A 106 -14.60 8.55 -20.16
C PRO A 106 -14.33 7.49 -19.09
N TYR A 107 -14.07 7.95 -17.87
CA TYR A 107 -13.80 7.07 -16.73
C TYR A 107 -15.12 6.72 -16.05
N GLU A 108 -15.37 5.43 -15.87
CA GLU A 108 -16.62 4.90 -15.32
C GLU A 108 -16.36 3.99 -14.13
N SER A 109 -17.36 3.82 -13.26
CA SER A 109 -17.38 2.77 -12.25
C SER A 109 -18.12 1.52 -12.73
N CYS A 110 -17.89 0.42 -12.04
CA CYS A 110 -18.71 -0.79 -12.10
C CYS A 110 -18.95 -1.34 -10.70
N ASP A 111 -19.90 -2.27 -10.57
CA ASP A 111 -20.05 -3.03 -9.34
C ASP A 111 -18.78 -3.86 -9.08
N ASN A 112 -18.36 -3.89 -7.83
CA ASN A 112 -17.22 -4.69 -7.41
C ASN A 112 -17.74 -6.03 -6.87
N GLU A 113 -17.88 -7.01 -7.74
CA GLU A 113 -18.31 -8.39 -7.37
C GLU A 113 -17.32 -9.11 -6.44
N HIS A 114 -16.10 -8.55 -6.29
CA HIS A 114 -15.03 -9.04 -5.42
C HIS A 114 -14.95 -8.30 -4.08
N CYS A 115 -15.82 -7.34 -3.82
CA CYS A 115 -15.91 -6.66 -2.54
C CYS A 115 -16.15 -7.66 -1.39
N LEU A 116 -15.64 -7.33 -0.20
CA LEU A 116 -15.72 -8.19 1.00
C LEU A 116 -16.92 -7.88 1.89
N LEU A 117 -17.87 -7.09 1.42
CA LEU A 117 -19.05 -6.67 2.20
C LEU A 117 -20.02 -7.81 2.53
N ASP A 118 -19.88 -8.98 1.90
CA ASP A 118 -20.62 -10.18 2.28
C ASP A 118 -20.16 -10.78 3.61
N ILE A 119 -18.87 -10.63 3.96
CA ILE A 119 -18.29 -11.21 5.20
C ILE A 119 -17.89 -10.16 6.26
N ALA A 120 -17.72 -8.90 5.88
CA ALA A 120 -17.25 -7.85 6.80
C ALA A 120 -17.94 -6.53 6.50
N ASP A 121 -18.05 -5.64 7.50
CA ASP A 121 -18.34 -4.24 7.24
C ASP A 121 -17.01 -3.50 6.93
N LEU A 122 -17.07 -2.47 6.10
CA LEU A 122 -15.90 -1.79 5.58
C LEU A 122 -15.86 -0.35 6.07
N VAL A 123 -14.69 0.11 6.47
CA VAL A 123 -14.43 1.48 6.89
C VAL A 123 -13.21 2.00 6.15
N LEU A 124 -13.40 2.79 5.08
CA LEU A 124 -12.31 3.43 4.37
C LEU A 124 -11.96 4.73 5.08
N VAL A 125 -10.67 4.98 5.30
CA VAL A 125 -10.21 6.04 6.20
C VAL A 125 -9.26 6.99 5.48
N ASP A 126 -9.63 8.26 5.42
CA ASP A 126 -8.75 9.35 5.00
C ASP A 126 -8.10 9.97 6.25
N PRO A 127 -6.79 9.75 6.46
CA PRO A 127 -6.05 10.34 7.58
C PRO A 127 -6.06 11.88 7.57
N VAL A 128 -5.61 12.47 8.66
CA VAL A 128 -5.51 13.94 8.78
C VAL A 128 -4.74 14.55 7.62
N GLY A 129 -5.30 15.56 6.97
CA GLY A 129 -4.72 16.26 5.83
C GLY A 129 -4.91 15.58 4.48
N THR A 130 -5.68 14.50 4.41
CA THR A 130 -5.96 13.77 3.16
C THR A 130 -7.47 13.63 2.91
N GLY A 131 -7.86 13.43 1.67
CA GLY A 131 -9.27 13.31 1.31
C GLY A 131 -10.10 14.50 1.78
N PHE A 132 -11.09 14.24 2.60
CA PHE A 132 -11.83 15.28 3.33
C PHE A 132 -11.34 15.49 4.77
N GLY A 133 -10.39 14.69 5.26
CA GLY A 133 -9.70 14.91 6.53
C GLY A 133 -8.89 16.21 6.51
N ARG A 134 -8.79 16.90 7.64
CA ARG A 134 -8.16 18.22 7.73
C ARG A 134 -7.27 18.36 8.96
N LEU A 135 -6.15 19.06 8.81
CA LEU A 135 -5.47 19.72 9.90
C LEU A 135 -6.11 21.10 10.05
N LEU A 136 -6.71 21.39 11.20
CA LEU A 136 -7.48 22.62 11.47
C LEU A 136 -6.68 23.64 12.26
N ASP A 137 -5.67 23.19 12.99
CA ASP A 137 -4.71 24.03 13.72
C ASP A 137 -3.28 23.62 13.34
N GLU A 138 -2.62 24.43 12.53
CA GLU A 138 -1.26 24.17 12.03
C GLU A 138 -0.23 24.04 13.16
N SER A 139 -0.46 24.70 14.31
CA SER A 139 0.41 24.58 15.48
C SER A 139 0.39 23.19 16.11
N LYS A 140 -0.59 22.37 15.78
CA LYS A 140 -0.80 21.01 16.29
C LYS A 140 -0.36 19.89 15.30
N LYS A 141 0.28 20.25 14.20
CA LYS A 141 0.69 19.28 13.16
C LYS A 141 1.53 18.13 13.67
N ASP A 142 2.39 18.37 14.65
CA ASP A 142 3.28 17.36 15.22
C ASP A 142 2.52 16.28 16.01
N MET A 143 1.23 16.50 16.32
CA MET A 143 0.34 15.49 16.91
C MET A 143 -0.24 14.52 15.86
N PHE A 144 -0.02 14.78 14.56
CA PHE A 144 -0.61 14.01 13.48
C PHE A 144 0.41 13.58 12.40
N TYR A 145 1.50 14.34 12.23
CA TYR A 145 2.47 14.14 11.14
C TYR A 145 3.73 13.43 11.64
N GLY A 146 3.66 12.12 11.67
CA GLY A 146 4.74 11.22 12.05
C GLY A 146 4.21 9.81 12.24
N ILE A 147 5.11 8.82 12.32
CA ILE A 147 4.69 7.41 12.39
C ILE A 147 3.89 7.14 13.66
N GLU A 148 4.40 7.53 14.83
CA GLU A 148 3.66 7.33 16.10
C GLU A 148 2.45 8.29 16.23
N PRO A 149 2.56 9.60 15.96
CA PRO A 149 1.41 10.50 16.02
C PRO A 149 0.25 10.10 15.09
N ASP A 150 0.55 9.68 13.86
CA ASP A 150 -0.44 9.17 12.91
C ASP A 150 -1.13 7.90 13.45
N ALA A 151 -0.36 6.98 14.04
CA ALA A 151 -0.91 5.75 14.64
C ALA A 151 -1.78 6.05 15.87
N GLU A 152 -1.39 7.01 16.71
CA GLU A 152 -2.20 7.47 17.86
C GLU A 152 -3.52 8.08 17.43
N ALA A 153 -3.49 8.97 16.43
CA ALA A 153 -4.70 9.55 15.85
C ALA A 153 -5.61 8.46 15.28
N PHE A 154 -5.03 7.50 14.55
CA PHE A 154 -5.79 6.39 13.99
C PHE A 154 -6.41 5.50 15.07
N LEU A 155 -5.69 5.15 16.12
CA LEU A 155 -6.23 4.37 17.26
C LEU A 155 -7.35 5.11 17.98
N THR A 156 -7.19 6.41 18.21
CA THR A 156 -8.23 7.26 18.80
C THR A 156 -9.50 7.25 17.95
N PHE A 157 -9.34 7.36 16.63
CA PHE A 157 -10.44 7.21 15.67
C PHE A 157 -11.10 5.83 15.77
N VAL A 158 -10.33 4.75 15.75
CA VAL A 158 -10.85 3.37 15.82
C VAL A 158 -11.66 3.17 17.11
N GLN A 159 -11.15 3.60 18.26
CA GLN A 159 -11.89 3.52 19.54
C GLN A 159 -13.22 4.27 19.47
N ALA A 160 -13.21 5.50 18.98
CA ALA A 160 -14.42 6.32 18.85
C ALA A 160 -15.43 5.66 17.90
N TRP A 161 -14.97 5.09 16.78
CA TRP A 161 -15.79 4.38 15.82
C TRP A 161 -16.41 3.10 16.44
N LEU A 162 -15.60 2.28 17.11
CA LEU A 162 -16.06 1.05 17.77
C LEU A 162 -17.12 1.35 18.85
N ALA A 163 -16.94 2.43 19.61
CA ALA A 163 -17.91 2.88 20.61
C ALA A 163 -19.20 3.40 19.93
N ARG A 164 -19.10 4.26 18.92
CA ARG A 164 -20.23 4.84 18.21
C ARG A 164 -21.15 3.80 17.59
N TYR A 165 -20.57 2.76 16.99
CA TYR A 165 -21.29 1.71 16.26
C TYR A 165 -21.45 0.42 17.07
N ASN A 166 -21.07 0.41 18.37
CA ASN A 166 -21.16 -0.74 19.25
C ASN A 166 -20.49 -2.02 18.70
N ARG A 167 -19.22 -1.87 18.20
CA ARG A 167 -18.50 -2.92 17.50
C ARG A 167 -17.23 -3.40 18.24
N TRP A 168 -17.16 -3.22 19.57
CA TRP A 168 -16.01 -3.65 20.37
C TRP A 168 -15.78 -5.16 20.33
N GLU A 169 -16.83 -5.96 20.22
CA GLU A 169 -16.79 -7.42 20.17
C GLU A 169 -16.44 -7.95 18.76
N SER A 170 -16.56 -7.13 17.72
CA SER A 170 -16.31 -7.53 16.34
C SER A 170 -14.84 -7.90 16.12
N PRO A 171 -14.54 -8.96 15.35
CA PRO A 171 -13.20 -9.17 14.78
C PRO A 171 -12.76 -7.97 13.96
N LYS A 172 -11.53 -7.52 14.18
CA LYS A 172 -11.01 -6.28 13.57
C LYS A 172 -9.82 -6.56 12.68
N TYR A 173 -9.90 -6.06 11.45
CA TYR A 173 -8.86 -6.20 10.45
C TYR A 173 -8.37 -4.84 9.98
N LEU A 174 -7.06 -4.70 9.73
CA LEU A 174 -6.48 -3.56 9.05
C LEU A 174 -6.04 -3.98 7.66
N VAL A 175 -6.40 -3.20 6.64
CA VAL A 175 -5.91 -3.35 5.26
C VAL A 175 -5.16 -2.08 4.91
N GLY A 176 -3.84 -2.14 4.94
CA GLY A 176 -2.95 -1.02 4.65
C GLY A 176 -2.18 -1.21 3.35
N GLU A 177 -2.10 -0.15 2.55
CA GLU A 177 -1.30 -0.13 1.33
C GLU A 177 -0.11 0.82 1.48
N SER A 178 1.09 0.39 1.02
CA SER A 178 2.29 1.22 1.02
C SER A 178 2.68 1.65 2.45
N TYR A 179 2.89 2.95 2.72
CA TYR A 179 3.05 3.47 4.09
C TYR A 179 1.91 3.01 5.02
N GLY A 180 0.74 2.64 4.49
CA GLY A 180 -0.33 2.02 5.26
C GLY A 180 0.09 0.73 5.98
N CYS A 181 1.09 0.00 5.50
CA CYS A 181 1.68 -1.15 6.20
C CYS A 181 2.46 -0.70 7.45
N THR A 182 3.22 0.40 7.34
CA THR A 182 3.87 1.06 8.49
C THR A 182 2.84 1.50 9.51
N ARG A 183 1.76 2.18 9.08
CA ARG A 183 0.64 2.57 9.94
C ARG A 183 0.01 1.36 10.61
N ALA A 184 -0.38 0.33 9.85
CA ALA A 184 -1.04 -0.85 10.38
C ALA A 184 -0.20 -1.58 11.44
N SER A 185 1.11 -1.77 11.19
CA SER A 185 2.02 -2.41 12.15
C SER A 185 2.18 -1.59 13.43
N THR A 186 2.31 -0.25 13.31
CA THR A 186 2.46 0.65 14.45
C THR A 186 1.16 0.73 15.25
N VAL A 187 0.01 0.88 14.59
CA VAL A 187 -1.33 0.86 15.20
C VAL A 187 -1.55 -0.44 15.98
N ALA A 188 -1.27 -1.60 15.38
CA ALA A 188 -1.43 -2.88 16.07
C ALA A 188 -0.48 -3.02 17.27
N GLY A 189 0.77 -2.58 17.12
CA GLY A 189 1.77 -2.57 18.20
C GLY A 189 1.36 -1.68 19.38
N MET A 190 0.88 -0.48 19.12
CA MET A 190 0.45 0.49 20.13
C MET A 190 -0.90 0.10 20.74
N GLY A 191 -1.85 -0.37 19.95
CA GLY A 191 -3.18 -0.76 20.40
C GLY A 191 -3.16 -1.86 21.46
N SER A 192 -2.19 -2.76 21.38
CA SER A 192 -2.00 -3.87 22.31
C SER A 192 -1.06 -3.55 23.49
N LEU A 193 -0.46 -2.34 23.57
CA LEU A 193 0.44 -1.96 24.65
C LEU A 193 -0.30 -1.78 25.98
N SER A 194 0.28 -2.34 27.04
CA SER A 194 -0.09 -2.06 28.43
C SER A 194 1.03 -1.27 29.11
N GLY A 195 0.68 -0.32 29.97
CA GLY A 195 1.66 0.42 30.80
C GLY A 195 2.29 1.65 30.12
N SER A 196 1.72 2.16 29.04
CA SER A 196 2.00 3.50 28.52
C SER A 196 1.12 4.55 29.20
N ASP A 197 1.48 5.82 29.10
CA ASP A 197 0.66 6.94 29.60
C ASP A 197 -0.76 6.94 29.00
N ARG A 198 -0.95 6.22 27.91
CA ARG A 198 -2.23 6.00 27.23
C ARG A 198 -2.37 4.53 26.80
N ALA A 199 -3.30 3.80 27.43
CA ALA A 199 -3.65 2.44 27.02
C ALA A 199 -4.85 2.47 26.08
N TYR A 200 -4.65 2.09 24.82
CA TYR A 200 -5.74 2.04 23.84
C TYR A 200 -6.61 0.79 23.99
N SER A 201 -6.03 -0.32 24.43
CA SER A 201 -6.73 -1.59 24.69
C SER A 201 -7.55 -2.09 23.47
N VAL A 202 -7.00 -1.90 22.27
CA VAL A 202 -7.58 -2.39 21.02
C VAL A 202 -6.66 -3.45 20.43
N THR A 203 -7.20 -4.62 20.16
CA THR A 203 -6.49 -5.70 19.46
C THR A 203 -7.10 -5.92 18.07
N PHE A 204 -6.28 -6.40 17.15
CA PHE A 204 -6.68 -6.74 15.79
C PHE A 204 -6.52 -8.24 15.57
N ASP A 205 -7.47 -8.84 14.83
CA ASP A 205 -7.47 -10.27 14.52
C ASP A 205 -6.58 -10.57 13.30
N GLY A 206 -6.42 -9.59 12.41
CA GLY A 206 -5.50 -9.74 11.29
C GLY A 206 -5.14 -8.44 10.59
N LEU A 207 -3.97 -8.47 9.92
CA LEU A 207 -3.47 -7.40 9.08
C LEU A 207 -3.25 -7.90 7.66
N VAL A 208 -3.70 -7.12 6.69
CA VAL A 208 -3.38 -7.29 5.27
C VAL A 208 -2.50 -6.13 4.84
N MET A 209 -1.32 -6.45 4.37
CA MET A 209 -0.23 -5.52 4.05
C MET A 209 0.02 -5.54 2.54
N ILE A 210 -0.46 -4.53 1.81
CA ILE A 210 -0.33 -4.44 0.35
C ILE A 210 0.84 -3.51 0.01
N GLY A 211 1.82 -3.97 -0.77
CA GLY A 211 3.01 -3.16 -1.09
C GLY A 211 3.80 -2.81 0.17
N ASN A 212 4.51 -3.78 0.73
CA ASN A 212 5.08 -3.76 2.07
C ASN A 212 6.08 -2.64 2.35
N THR A 213 5.89 -1.93 3.47
CA THR A 213 6.84 -0.96 4.05
C THR A 213 7.28 -1.31 5.48
N VAL A 214 6.91 -2.48 5.98
CA VAL A 214 7.43 -2.99 7.26
C VAL A 214 8.88 -3.39 7.08
N THR A 215 9.76 -2.98 8.00
CA THR A 215 11.20 -3.20 7.88
C THR A 215 11.84 -3.43 9.25
N VAL A 216 12.98 -4.13 9.26
CA VAL A 216 13.87 -4.29 10.42
C VAL A 216 14.86 -3.12 10.57
N GLY A 217 15.01 -2.27 9.55
CA GLY A 217 15.81 -1.05 9.61
C GLY A 217 15.06 0.11 10.28
N LYS A 218 15.79 1.17 10.60
CA LYS A 218 15.18 2.39 11.19
C LYS A 218 14.23 3.09 10.21
N HIS A 219 14.51 2.99 8.91
CA HIS A 219 13.73 3.63 7.87
C HIS A 219 13.54 2.69 6.68
N PHE A 220 12.37 2.72 6.10
CA PHE A 220 12.15 2.20 4.76
C PHE A 220 12.99 3.04 3.78
N GLY A 221 13.98 2.39 3.11
CA GLY A 221 14.92 3.08 2.20
C GLY A 221 16.25 3.49 2.84
N ASP A 222 16.72 2.76 3.87
CA ASP A 222 18.10 2.90 4.34
C ASP A 222 19.08 2.63 3.19
N LYS A 223 19.87 3.67 2.84
CA LYS A 223 20.55 3.78 1.54
C LYS A 223 21.99 3.23 1.53
N SER A 224 22.22 2.06 2.10
CA SER A 224 23.45 1.36 1.73
C SER A 224 23.34 0.89 0.27
N PRO A 225 24.20 1.32 -0.67
CA PRO A 225 24.08 0.96 -2.08
C PRO A 225 24.08 -0.57 -2.29
N ILE A 226 24.91 -1.30 -1.53
CA ILE A 226 25.01 -2.76 -1.61
C ILE A 226 23.69 -3.39 -1.13
N TYR A 227 23.21 -2.99 0.05
CA TYR A 227 21.97 -3.48 0.62
C TYR A 227 20.79 -3.24 -0.32
N SER A 228 20.64 -2.00 -0.80
CA SER A 228 19.55 -1.63 -1.72
C SER A 228 19.61 -2.43 -3.03
N ALA A 229 20.77 -2.61 -3.62
CA ALA A 229 20.94 -3.34 -4.88
C ALA A 229 20.56 -4.82 -4.75
N VAL A 230 20.95 -5.48 -3.65
CA VAL A 230 20.63 -6.90 -3.40
C VAL A 230 19.12 -7.06 -3.16
N LEU A 231 18.51 -6.20 -2.34
CA LEU A 231 17.10 -6.30 -2.03
C LEU A 231 16.19 -5.92 -3.22
N ALA A 232 16.64 -5.02 -4.09
CA ALA A 232 15.91 -4.68 -5.30
C ALA A 232 15.92 -5.82 -6.35
N PHE A 233 16.96 -6.63 -6.35
CA PHE A 233 17.26 -7.57 -7.43
C PHE A 233 16.09 -8.48 -7.83
N PRO A 234 15.35 -9.13 -6.91
CA PRO A 234 14.20 -9.96 -7.27
C PRO A 234 13.12 -9.22 -8.07
N THR A 235 12.79 -7.99 -7.67
CA THR A 235 11.81 -7.16 -8.37
C THR A 235 12.33 -6.70 -9.73
N LEU A 236 13.60 -6.30 -9.81
CA LEU A 236 14.20 -5.90 -11.09
C LEU A 236 14.25 -7.08 -12.07
N ALA A 237 14.50 -8.29 -11.58
CA ALA A 237 14.41 -9.51 -12.38
C ALA A 237 12.98 -9.76 -12.90
N ALA A 238 11.95 -9.58 -12.07
CA ALA A 238 10.57 -9.70 -12.49
C ALA A 238 10.22 -8.74 -13.62
N VAL A 239 10.64 -7.47 -13.51
CA VAL A 239 10.40 -6.46 -14.55
C VAL A 239 11.09 -6.82 -15.86
N ASN A 240 12.33 -7.30 -15.80
CA ASN A 240 13.03 -7.80 -16.98
C ASN A 240 12.32 -9.03 -17.59
N TRP A 241 11.87 -9.96 -16.73
CA TRP A 241 11.11 -11.13 -17.17
C TRP A 241 9.88 -10.71 -18.00
N TYR A 242 9.11 -9.73 -17.52
CA TYR A 242 7.93 -9.23 -18.22
C TYR A 242 8.26 -8.59 -19.56
N HIS A 243 9.30 -7.76 -19.65
CA HIS A 243 9.58 -6.98 -20.87
C HIS A 243 10.41 -7.71 -21.92
N ASN A 244 11.32 -8.58 -21.50
CA ASN A 244 12.34 -9.15 -22.38
C ASN A 244 12.26 -10.69 -22.49
N HIS A 245 11.44 -11.35 -21.66
CA HIS A 245 11.21 -12.80 -21.66
C HIS A 245 12.51 -13.64 -21.75
N PRO A 246 13.45 -13.47 -20.80
CA PRO A 246 14.74 -14.15 -20.85
C PRO A 246 14.64 -15.67 -20.59
N SER A 247 13.51 -16.13 -20.06
CA SER A 247 13.24 -17.51 -19.66
C SER A 247 11.78 -17.91 -19.95
N ASN A 248 11.52 -19.21 -20.09
CA ASN A 248 10.18 -19.80 -20.18
C ASN A 248 9.59 -20.18 -18.80
N GLN A 249 10.32 -19.93 -17.71
CA GLN A 249 9.83 -20.12 -16.34
C GLN A 249 8.66 -19.19 -16.04
N THR A 250 7.87 -19.50 -15.02
CA THR A 250 6.94 -18.53 -14.43
C THR A 250 7.71 -17.37 -13.80
N VAL A 251 7.07 -16.22 -13.62
CA VAL A 251 7.71 -15.08 -12.95
C VAL A 251 8.17 -15.45 -11.54
N GLU A 252 7.38 -16.23 -10.82
CA GLU A 252 7.72 -16.68 -9.46
C GLU A 252 8.99 -17.54 -9.43
N GLU A 253 9.11 -18.52 -10.32
CA GLU A 253 10.31 -19.37 -10.46
C GLU A 253 11.53 -18.55 -10.83
N PHE A 254 11.40 -17.62 -11.79
CA PHE A 254 12.49 -16.76 -12.22
C PHE A 254 12.96 -15.81 -11.12
N VAL A 255 12.03 -15.23 -10.36
CA VAL A 255 12.31 -14.37 -9.21
C VAL A 255 13.00 -15.15 -8.09
N ALA A 256 12.57 -16.38 -7.83
CA ALA A 256 13.19 -17.25 -6.83
C ALA A 256 14.66 -17.56 -7.18
N GLU A 257 14.94 -17.87 -8.45
CA GLU A 257 16.29 -18.11 -8.95
C GLU A 257 17.15 -16.84 -8.85
N ALA A 258 16.61 -15.70 -9.29
CA ALA A 258 17.27 -14.40 -9.21
C ALA A 258 17.60 -14.01 -7.76
N LYS A 259 16.68 -14.26 -6.81
CA LYS A 259 16.91 -14.04 -5.38
C LYS A 259 18.07 -14.91 -4.88
N GLY A 260 18.09 -16.19 -5.23
CA GLY A 260 19.18 -17.10 -4.83
C GLY A 260 20.55 -16.61 -5.30
N PHE A 261 20.66 -16.12 -6.54
CA PHE A 261 21.87 -15.50 -7.06
C PHE A 261 22.21 -14.19 -6.31
N ALA A 262 21.22 -13.35 -6.04
CA ALA A 262 21.43 -12.06 -5.37
C ALA A 262 21.93 -12.24 -3.94
N ASP A 263 21.38 -13.18 -3.19
CA ASP A 263 21.70 -13.44 -1.78
C ASP A 263 23.09 -14.09 -1.60
N THR A 264 23.70 -14.63 -2.65
CA THR A 264 24.96 -15.37 -2.59
C THR A 264 26.04 -14.70 -3.43
N GLU A 265 26.04 -14.92 -4.73
CA GLU A 265 27.11 -14.49 -5.63
C GLU A 265 27.18 -12.97 -5.79
N TYR A 266 26.03 -12.33 -6.05
CA TYR A 266 25.97 -10.88 -6.28
C TYR A 266 26.29 -10.08 -5.03
N LEU A 267 25.78 -10.47 -3.86
CA LEU A 267 26.12 -9.86 -2.57
C LEU A 267 27.64 -9.91 -2.31
N LEU A 268 28.26 -11.06 -2.51
CA LEU A 268 29.71 -11.22 -2.30
C LEU A 268 30.52 -10.42 -3.31
N ALA A 269 30.07 -10.33 -4.56
CA ALA A 269 30.72 -9.52 -5.58
C ALA A 269 30.70 -8.03 -5.22
N LEU A 270 29.55 -7.51 -4.81
CA LEU A 270 29.41 -6.13 -4.36
C LEU A 270 30.26 -5.82 -3.13
N TYR A 271 30.34 -6.76 -2.17
CA TYR A 271 31.15 -6.61 -0.98
C TYR A 271 32.65 -6.56 -1.28
N ARG A 272 33.15 -7.40 -2.23
CA ARG A 272 34.54 -7.42 -2.68
C ARG A 272 34.93 -6.19 -3.51
N GLY A 273 34.01 -5.63 -4.27
CA GLY A 273 34.23 -4.44 -5.09
C GLY A 273 35.44 -4.61 -6.03
N ASN A 274 36.41 -3.72 -5.94
CA ASN A 274 37.61 -3.73 -6.79
C ASN A 274 38.59 -4.88 -6.52
N SER A 275 38.41 -5.67 -5.45
CA SER A 275 39.22 -6.85 -5.17
C SER A 275 38.66 -8.14 -5.80
N LEU A 276 37.58 -8.01 -6.61
CA LEU A 276 36.99 -9.13 -7.31
C LEU A 276 37.91 -9.57 -8.48
N GLU A 277 38.17 -10.88 -8.56
CA GLU A 277 38.91 -11.49 -9.66
C GLU A 277 38.20 -11.25 -10.99
N GLU A 278 38.96 -11.00 -12.08
CA GLU A 278 38.37 -10.62 -13.37
C GLU A 278 37.42 -11.69 -13.92
N GLU A 279 37.77 -12.96 -13.85
CA GLU A 279 36.90 -14.07 -14.28
C GLU A 279 35.58 -14.09 -13.51
N THR A 280 35.66 -13.89 -12.19
CA THR A 280 34.45 -13.80 -11.35
C THR A 280 33.65 -12.58 -11.68
N ARG A 281 34.29 -11.44 -11.95
CA ARG A 281 33.64 -10.21 -12.35
C ARG A 281 32.86 -10.38 -13.64
N GLU A 282 33.45 -10.99 -14.66
CA GLU A 282 32.80 -11.29 -15.92
C GLU A 282 31.56 -12.19 -15.74
N HIS A 283 31.70 -13.26 -14.97
CA HIS A 283 30.59 -14.13 -14.62
C HIS A 283 29.43 -13.35 -13.97
N ILE A 284 29.72 -12.50 -12.99
CA ILE A 284 28.70 -11.68 -12.31
C ILE A 284 28.03 -10.72 -13.28
N ILE A 285 28.79 -10.06 -14.16
CA ILE A 285 28.23 -9.16 -15.18
C ILE A 285 27.22 -9.92 -16.07
N GLU A 286 27.60 -11.08 -16.59
CA GLU A 286 26.74 -11.91 -17.43
C GLU A 286 25.43 -12.32 -16.70
N ARG A 287 25.54 -12.76 -15.45
CA ARG A 287 24.37 -13.15 -14.65
C ARG A 287 23.45 -11.97 -14.33
N VAL A 288 24.02 -10.82 -13.95
CA VAL A 288 23.23 -9.61 -13.68
C VAL A 288 22.52 -9.13 -14.94
N MET A 289 23.19 -9.11 -16.10
CA MET A 289 22.59 -8.78 -17.39
C MET A 289 21.42 -9.73 -17.71
N TYR A 290 21.60 -11.03 -17.53
CA TYR A 290 20.57 -12.05 -17.76
C TYR A 290 19.33 -11.82 -16.92
N TYR A 291 19.50 -11.60 -15.61
CA TYR A 291 18.34 -11.42 -14.73
C TYR A 291 17.68 -10.04 -14.88
N THR A 292 18.44 -8.99 -15.10
CA THR A 292 17.91 -7.63 -14.97
C THR A 292 17.75 -6.87 -16.29
N GLY A 293 18.33 -7.39 -17.38
CA GLY A 293 18.23 -6.77 -18.70
C GLY A 293 19.02 -5.46 -18.87
N VAL A 294 19.82 -5.07 -17.88
CA VAL A 294 20.68 -3.87 -17.98
C VAL A 294 21.89 -4.14 -18.88
N SER A 295 22.50 -3.09 -19.43
CA SER A 295 23.67 -3.21 -20.27
C SER A 295 24.97 -3.41 -19.47
N ARG A 296 25.98 -4.04 -20.09
CA ARG A 296 27.34 -4.13 -19.55
C ARG A 296 27.89 -2.76 -19.21
N GLU A 297 27.77 -1.79 -20.13
CA GLU A 297 28.25 -0.43 -19.94
C GLU A 297 27.67 0.23 -18.68
N TYR A 298 26.38 0.00 -18.42
CA TYR A 298 25.74 0.48 -17.18
C TYR A 298 26.38 -0.14 -15.94
N LEU A 299 26.59 -1.47 -15.91
CA LEU A 299 27.16 -2.18 -14.77
C LEU A 299 28.60 -1.77 -14.52
N GLU A 300 29.42 -1.63 -15.54
CA GLU A 300 30.81 -1.20 -15.41
C GLU A 300 30.91 0.22 -14.86
N ARG A 301 30.10 1.15 -15.37
CA ARG A 301 30.02 2.54 -14.88
C ARG A 301 29.59 2.62 -13.42
N ARG A 302 28.73 1.72 -12.97
CA ARG A 302 28.16 1.68 -11.61
C ARG A 302 28.88 0.73 -10.66
N ALA A 303 30.04 0.20 -11.03
CA ALA A 303 30.77 -0.81 -10.25
C ALA A 303 29.86 -1.98 -9.80
N LEU A 304 29.03 -2.47 -10.69
CA LEU A 304 28.03 -3.52 -10.52
C LEU A 304 26.81 -3.16 -9.65
N VAL A 305 26.75 -1.97 -9.06
CA VAL A 305 25.62 -1.55 -8.21
C VAL A 305 24.42 -1.20 -9.07
N LEU A 306 23.32 -1.92 -8.86
CA LEU A 306 22.02 -1.58 -9.42
C LEU A 306 21.35 -0.52 -8.56
N GLU A 307 20.86 0.55 -9.18
CA GLU A 307 20.07 1.57 -8.53
C GLU A 307 18.67 1.61 -9.17
N ASP A 308 17.63 1.50 -8.36
CA ASP A 308 16.25 1.32 -8.82
C ASP A 308 15.75 2.49 -9.67
N VAL A 309 16.13 3.72 -9.32
CA VAL A 309 15.77 4.93 -10.08
C VAL A 309 16.37 4.91 -11.49
N GLU A 310 17.68 4.59 -11.60
CA GLU A 310 18.35 4.50 -12.90
C GLU A 310 17.90 3.27 -13.70
N TYR A 311 17.69 2.13 -13.02
CA TYR A 311 17.23 0.89 -13.61
C TYR A 311 15.99 1.10 -14.48
N ARG A 312 15.06 1.93 -14.05
CA ARG A 312 13.80 2.23 -14.76
C ARG A 312 14.01 2.69 -16.19
N SER A 313 15.11 3.37 -16.46
CA SER A 313 15.50 3.82 -17.80
C SER A 313 16.43 2.84 -18.54
N GLN A 314 16.96 1.81 -17.87
CA GLN A 314 17.94 0.89 -18.44
C GLN A 314 17.30 -0.38 -18.99
N VAL A 315 16.35 -0.99 -18.28
CA VAL A 315 15.79 -2.32 -18.58
C VAL A 315 15.19 -2.45 -20.00
N ILE A 316 14.65 -1.36 -20.54
CA ILE A 316 14.07 -1.30 -21.91
C ILE A 316 14.59 -0.09 -22.70
N ARG A 317 15.78 0.39 -22.38
CA ARG A 317 16.39 1.55 -23.03
C ARG A 317 16.52 1.40 -24.54
N GLN A 318 16.82 0.19 -25.03
CA GLN A 318 16.89 -0.17 -26.42
C GLN A 318 15.53 -0.01 -27.16
N LYS A 319 14.43 0.00 -26.42
CA LYS A 319 13.07 0.27 -26.96
C LYS A 319 12.72 1.78 -26.90
N GLY A 320 13.64 2.65 -26.45
CA GLY A 320 13.42 4.09 -26.30
C GLY A 320 12.38 4.44 -25.22
N ARG A 321 12.21 3.59 -24.19
CA ARG A 321 11.17 3.73 -23.15
C ARG A 321 11.78 3.53 -21.76
N TYR A 322 11.01 3.92 -20.74
CA TYR A 322 11.30 3.66 -19.33
C TYR A 322 10.07 3.16 -18.60
N VAL A 323 10.28 2.48 -17.48
CA VAL A 323 9.23 1.85 -16.69
C VAL A 323 8.81 2.70 -15.48
N SER A 324 7.56 2.51 -15.04
CA SER A 324 7.04 3.10 -13.80
C SER A 324 7.68 2.46 -12.56
N ARG A 325 7.84 3.26 -11.50
CA ARG A 325 8.23 2.73 -10.19
C ARG A 325 7.08 2.00 -9.48
N LEU A 326 5.83 2.42 -9.75
CA LEU A 326 4.65 1.81 -9.13
C LEU A 326 4.24 0.50 -9.83
N ASP A 327 4.46 0.40 -11.13
CA ASP A 327 4.22 -0.83 -11.87
C ASP A 327 5.19 -0.93 -13.05
N GLY A 328 6.21 -1.74 -12.89
CA GLY A 328 7.26 -1.92 -13.90
C GLY A 328 6.78 -2.40 -15.26
N ARG A 329 5.52 -2.82 -15.43
CA ARG A 329 4.92 -3.15 -16.72
C ARG A 329 4.53 -1.91 -17.52
N ILE A 330 4.20 -0.82 -16.82
CA ILE A 330 3.74 0.43 -17.41
C ILE A 330 4.94 1.25 -17.88
N THR A 331 4.90 1.73 -19.08
CA THR A 331 6.03 2.41 -19.70
C THR A 331 5.64 3.75 -20.30
N ARG A 332 6.65 4.61 -20.52
CA ARG A 332 6.54 5.88 -21.25
C ARG A 332 7.76 6.06 -22.16
N PRO A 333 7.63 6.76 -23.30
CA PRO A 333 8.79 7.10 -24.14
C PRO A 333 9.83 7.92 -23.39
N LEU A 334 11.11 7.62 -23.64
CA LEU A 334 12.26 8.45 -23.24
C LEU A 334 12.38 9.64 -24.18
N TYR A 335 12.24 10.87 -23.67
CA TYR A 335 12.46 12.08 -24.43
C TYR A 335 13.71 12.82 -23.95
N GLY A 336 14.41 13.50 -24.87
CA GLY A 336 15.61 14.30 -24.73
C GLY A 336 16.07 14.72 -23.33
N PRO A 337 15.47 15.72 -22.66
CA PRO A 337 15.88 16.14 -21.31
C PRO A 337 15.71 15.06 -20.24
N LEU A 338 14.93 14.03 -20.52
CA LEU A 338 14.66 12.92 -19.64
C LEU A 338 15.69 11.78 -19.78
N LEU A 339 16.65 11.94 -20.69
CA LEU A 339 17.86 11.09 -20.76
C LEU A 339 18.84 11.40 -19.63
N ASP A 340 18.67 12.54 -18.94
CA ASP A 340 19.47 12.89 -17.77
C ASP A 340 18.87 12.24 -16.51
N GLU A 341 19.39 11.08 -16.17
CA GLU A 341 18.94 10.15 -15.12
C GLU A 341 18.84 10.81 -13.74
N HIS A 342 19.53 11.93 -13.51
CA HIS A 342 19.54 12.64 -12.22
C HIS A 342 18.39 13.65 -12.04
N LYS A 343 17.62 13.93 -13.07
CA LYS A 343 16.51 14.93 -13.02
C LYS A 343 15.14 14.32 -12.80
N TRP A 344 15.07 13.01 -12.69
CA TRP A 344 13.82 12.28 -12.49
C TRP A 344 13.35 12.39 -11.05
N GLY A 345 12.54 13.39 -10.78
CA GLY A 345 11.75 13.43 -9.56
C GLY A 345 10.67 12.35 -9.56
N ALA A 346 10.23 11.92 -8.38
CA ALA A 346 9.11 11.00 -8.18
C ALA A 346 7.78 11.51 -8.82
N HIS A 347 7.76 12.75 -9.30
CA HIS A 347 6.59 13.47 -9.76
C HIS A 347 6.18 13.20 -11.23
N ASP A 348 6.98 12.47 -12.01
CA ASP A 348 6.64 12.13 -13.40
C ASP A 348 6.63 10.61 -13.64
N ASP A 349 5.98 9.89 -12.74
CA ASP A 349 5.84 8.46 -12.90
C ASP A 349 4.75 8.12 -13.95
N PRO A 350 5.02 7.21 -14.91
CA PRO A 350 4.07 6.83 -15.97
C PRO A 350 2.72 6.38 -15.44
N ALA A 351 2.70 5.60 -14.36
CA ALA A 351 1.47 5.07 -13.79
C ALA A 351 0.74 6.13 -12.95
N GLU A 352 1.45 6.86 -12.08
CA GLU A 352 0.86 7.81 -11.15
C GLU A 352 0.10 8.93 -11.86
N GLY A 353 0.70 9.48 -12.93
CA GLY A 353 0.06 10.53 -13.74
C GLY A 353 -1.22 10.09 -14.47
N LYS A 354 -1.44 8.79 -14.62
CA LYS A 354 -2.62 8.22 -15.27
C LYS A 354 -3.65 7.70 -14.25
N TYR A 355 -3.21 7.01 -13.22
CA TYR A 355 -4.12 6.45 -12.22
C TYR A 355 -4.79 7.51 -11.36
N ASN A 356 -4.10 8.55 -10.93
CA ASN A 356 -4.69 9.60 -10.11
C ASN A 356 -5.94 10.24 -10.75
N PRO A 357 -5.91 10.74 -11.99
CA PRO A 357 -7.12 11.28 -12.63
C PRO A 357 -8.23 10.23 -12.80
N PHE A 358 -7.87 9.00 -13.14
CA PHE A 358 -8.82 7.91 -13.33
C PHE A 358 -9.59 7.60 -12.05
N PHE A 359 -8.88 7.31 -10.97
CA PHE A 359 -9.50 6.99 -9.68
C PHE A 359 -10.28 8.18 -9.10
N GLN A 360 -9.71 9.38 -9.16
CA GLN A 360 -10.36 10.58 -8.64
C GLN A 360 -11.63 10.94 -9.38
N SER A 361 -11.66 10.79 -10.71
CA SER A 361 -12.86 11.04 -11.51
C SER A 361 -14.00 10.10 -11.12
N VAL A 362 -13.70 8.81 -10.94
CA VAL A 362 -14.70 7.82 -10.51
C VAL A 362 -15.15 8.07 -9.08
N LEU A 363 -14.22 8.30 -8.15
CA LEU A 363 -14.55 8.55 -6.75
C LEU A 363 -15.43 9.80 -6.60
N CYS A 364 -14.97 10.92 -7.16
CA CYS A 364 -15.68 12.20 -7.01
C CYS A 364 -16.94 12.29 -7.87
N GLY A 365 -16.91 11.73 -9.08
CA GLY A 365 -18.01 11.85 -10.06
C GLY A 365 -19.15 10.87 -9.85
N GLU A 366 -18.87 9.67 -9.36
CA GLU A 366 -19.87 8.61 -9.25
C GLU A 366 -20.06 8.10 -7.82
N VAL A 367 -18.95 7.81 -7.09
CA VAL A 367 -19.04 7.18 -5.78
C VAL A 367 -19.52 8.17 -4.71
N PHE A 368 -19.03 9.40 -4.68
CA PHE A 368 -19.48 10.41 -3.72
C PHE A 368 -20.97 10.73 -3.85
N PRO A 369 -21.55 10.94 -5.04
CA PRO A 369 -22.99 11.07 -5.18
C PRO A 369 -23.78 9.87 -4.64
N MET A 370 -23.31 8.64 -4.87
CA MET A 370 -23.93 7.41 -4.35
C MET A 370 -23.86 7.36 -2.80
N LEU A 371 -22.80 7.88 -2.20
CA LEU A 371 -22.65 8.00 -0.75
C LEU A 371 -23.47 9.16 -0.15
N GLY A 372 -24.19 9.92 -0.98
CA GLY A 372 -24.92 11.11 -0.55
C GLY A 372 -24.03 12.30 -0.24
N ILE A 373 -22.75 12.26 -0.59
CA ILE A 373 -21.78 13.34 -0.33
C ILE A 373 -22.05 14.49 -1.29
N LYS A 374 -22.47 15.61 -0.71
CA LYS A 374 -22.68 16.89 -1.40
C LYS A 374 -21.91 17.95 -0.63
N THR A 375 -20.77 18.37 -1.17
CA THR A 375 -19.89 19.31 -0.51
C THR A 375 -19.06 20.10 -1.51
N ASP A 376 -18.76 21.35 -1.18
CA ASP A 376 -17.82 22.22 -1.92
C ASP A 376 -16.38 22.07 -1.38
N ARG A 377 -16.15 21.23 -0.37
CA ARG A 377 -14.81 20.98 0.16
C ARG A 377 -13.94 20.30 -0.90
N ASN A 378 -12.74 20.82 -1.07
CA ASN A 378 -11.76 20.19 -1.96
C ASN A 378 -11.34 18.82 -1.42
N PHE A 379 -11.37 17.80 -2.29
CA PHE A 379 -10.82 16.48 -2.00
C PHE A 379 -9.31 16.48 -2.26
N VAL A 380 -8.52 16.17 -1.23
CA VAL A 380 -7.06 16.14 -1.29
C VAL A 380 -6.58 14.70 -1.45
N ASN A 381 -6.38 14.24 -2.69
CA ASN A 381 -5.93 12.87 -2.91
C ASN A 381 -4.56 12.60 -2.29
N SER A 382 -3.60 13.50 -2.55
CA SER A 382 -2.24 13.36 -2.01
C SER A 382 -1.70 14.72 -1.57
N HIS A 383 -1.03 14.72 -0.44
CA HIS A 383 -0.31 15.87 0.11
C HIS A 383 1.12 15.43 0.45
N SER A 384 2.11 16.09 -0.13
CA SER A 384 3.52 15.78 0.17
C SER A 384 3.87 16.19 1.59
N LEU A 385 3.98 15.22 2.48
CA LEU A 385 4.31 15.43 3.90
C LEU A 385 5.76 15.07 4.24
N TRP A 386 6.56 14.61 3.27
CA TRP A 386 7.91 14.08 3.51
C TRP A 386 8.83 15.01 4.30
N SER A 387 8.76 16.32 4.04
CA SER A 387 9.60 17.32 4.73
C SER A 387 9.17 17.63 6.16
N SER A 388 7.92 17.32 6.52
CA SER A 388 7.34 17.58 7.85
C SER A 388 7.01 16.29 8.62
N TRP A 389 7.26 15.13 8.03
CA TRP A 389 6.93 13.83 8.63
C TRP A 389 8.00 13.37 9.60
N ASN A 390 7.61 13.11 10.85
CA ASN A 390 8.50 12.51 11.82
C ASN A 390 8.53 10.97 11.66
N ASN A 391 9.67 10.45 11.21
CA ASN A 391 9.89 9.01 11.03
C ASN A 391 10.39 8.29 12.30
N ASP A 392 10.55 8.98 13.40
CA ASP A 392 11.05 8.38 14.63
C ASP A 392 10.00 7.49 15.31
N ILE A 393 10.39 6.30 15.72
CA ILE A 393 9.58 5.30 16.42
C ILE A 393 10.29 4.94 17.73
N LYS A 394 10.55 5.89 18.59
CA LYS A 394 11.11 5.74 19.97
C LYS A 394 11.97 4.47 20.19
N GLY A 395 13.00 4.28 19.35
CA GLY A 395 13.95 3.18 19.46
C GLY A 395 13.45 1.82 18.97
N ARG A 396 12.36 1.76 18.23
CA ARG A 396 11.82 0.57 17.56
C ARG A 396 11.84 0.71 16.04
N ASN A 397 11.63 -0.41 15.36
CA ASN A 397 11.28 -0.43 13.95
C ASN A 397 9.87 -1.00 13.75
N THR A 398 9.35 -0.96 12.53
CA THR A 398 7.97 -1.37 12.25
C THR A 398 7.76 -2.88 12.39
N SER A 399 8.79 -3.70 12.14
CA SER A 399 8.70 -5.15 12.34
C SER A 399 8.64 -5.51 13.83
N GLU A 400 9.33 -4.78 14.71
CA GLU A 400 9.23 -4.98 16.16
C GLU A 400 7.85 -4.60 16.69
N SER A 401 7.24 -3.54 16.16
CA SER A 401 5.87 -3.16 16.49
C SER A 401 4.88 -4.26 16.13
N LEU A 402 4.99 -4.81 14.91
CA LEU A 402 4.18 -5.93 14.44
C LEU A 402 4.41 -7.20 15.25
N SER A 403 5.68 -7.57 15.49
CA SER A 403 6.04 -8.74 16.29
C SER A 403 5.47 -8.65 17.73
N ALA A 404 5.55 -7.46 18.33
CA ALA A 404 4.99 -7.22 19.65
C ALA A 404 3.46 -7.40 19.68
N ALA A 405 2.75 -6.88 18.67
CA ALA A 405 1.30 -7.08 18.53
C ALA A 405 0.95 -8.57 18.41
N MET A 406 1.64 -9.29 17.54
CA MET A 406 1.41 -10.72 17.29
C MET A 406 1.75 -11.61 18.49
N ARG A 407 2.75 -11.24 19.31
CA ARG A 407 3.04 -11.94 20.58
C ARG A 407 1.96 -11.72 21.62
N ARG A 408 1.41 -10.51 21.72
CA ARG A 408 0.36 -10.16 22.70
C ARG A 408 -1.02 -10.69 22.29
N THR A 409 -1.24 -10.85 20.99
CA THR A 409 -2.48 -11.40 20.41
C THR A 409 -2.16 -12.70 19.69
N PRO A 410 -2.15 -13.86 20.38
CA PRO A 410 -1.71 -15.14 19.79
C PRO A 410 -2.54 -15.63 18.61
N THR A 411 -3.77 -15.13 18.45
CA THR A 411 -4.66 -15.45 17.32
C THR A 411 -4.46 -14.54 16.11
N MET A 412 -3.75 -13.42 16.27
CA MET A 412 -3.50 -12.45 15.21
C MET A 412 -2.68 -13.04 14.08
N ARG A 413 -3.14 -12.83 12.86
CA ARG A 413 -2.49 -13.28 11.62
C ARG A 413 -2.11 -12.09 10.76
N THR A 414 -1.08 -12.23 9.92
CA THR A 414 -0.65 -11.18 8.97
C THR A 414 -0.49 -11.77 7.58
N PHE A 415 -1.04 -11.09 6.58
CA PHE A 415 -0.93 -11.46 5.18
C PHE A 415 -0.28 -10.33 4.37
N PHE A 416 0.89 -10.59 3.82
CA PHE A 416 1.61 -9.69 2.94
C PHE A 416 1.27 -10.00 1.48
N VAL A 417 0.83 -8.97 0.78
CA VAL A 417 0.38 -8.97 -0.62
C VAL A 417 1.28 -8.04 -1.41
N ASN A 418 2.12 -8.56 -2.29
CA ASN A 418 3.05 -7.76 -3.09
C ASN A 418 2.86 -8.02 -4.58
N GLY A 419 2.99 -6.96 -5.39
CA GLY A 419 3.15 -7.12 -6.84
C GLY A 419 4.60 -7.47 -7.19
N TRP A 420 4.80 -8.41 -8.12
CA TRP A 420 6.14 -8.76 -8.61
C TRP A 420 6.86 -7.59 -9.26
N TYR A 421 6.10 -6.66 -9.87
CA TYR A 421 6.62 -5.54 -10.66
C TYR A 421 6.62 -4.21 -9.89
N ASP A 422 6.46 -4.26 -8.57
CA ASP A 422 6.48 -3.09 -7.68
C ASP A 422 7.91 -2.66 -7.35
N ILE A 423 8.44 -1.70 -8.10
CA ILE A 423 9.79 -1.13 -7.86
C ILE A 423 9.76 -0.18 -6.63
N CYS A 424 8.59 0.32 -6.23
CA CYS A 424 8.44 1.23 -5.11
C CYS A 424 8.61 0.53 -3.75
N THR A 425 7.97 -0.64 -3.57
CA THR A 425 8.04 -1.45 -2.34
C THR A 425 8.43 -2.88 -2.68
N GLN A 426 9.69 -3.03 -3.01
CA GLN A 426 10.29 -4.22 -3.60
C GLN A 426 10.12 -5.47 -2.72
N ILE A 427 9.74 -6.59 -3.31
CA ILE A 427 9.47 -7.84 -2.56
C ILE A 427 10.71 -8.39 -1.84
N GLY A 428 11.91 -8.11 -2.31
CA GLY A 428 13.14 -8.51 -1.63
C GLY A 428 13.30 -7.87 -0.25
N ILE A 429 12.80 -6.64 -0.07
CA ILE A 429 12.77 -5.99 1.26
C ILE A 429 11.86 -6.76 2.22
N LEU A 430 10.71 -7.23 1.72
CA LEU A 430 9.80 -8.06 2.52
C LEU A 430 10.47 -9.37 2.94
N TYR A 431 11.08 -10.11 2.01
CA TYR A 431 11.77 -11.35 2.33
C TYR A 431 12.86 -11.14 3.38
N TYR A 432 13.69 -10.12 3.21
CA TYR A 432 14.72 -9.78 4.19
C TYR A 432 14.12 -9.45 5.56
N THR A 433 13.05 -8.67 5.60
CA THR A 433 12.36 -8.32 6.86
C THR A 433 11.84 -9.56 7.58
N LEU A 434 11.24 -10.51 6.87
CA LEU A 434 10.72 -11.74 7.46
C LEU A 434 11.83 -12.64 7.99
N ASP A 435 12.95 -12.70 7.28
CA ASP A 435 14.09 -13.53 7.69
C ASP A 435 14.86 -12.97 8.90
N HIS A 436 14.74 -11.65 9.15
CA HIS A 436 15.46 -10.95 10.23
C HIS A 436 14.56 -10.37 11.32
N SER A 437 13.31 -10.81 11.40
CA SER A 437 12.35 -10.39 12.42
C SER A 437 11.85 -11.54 13.28
N ASP A 438 11.31 -11.21 14.46
CA ASP A 438 10.69 -12.16 15.39
C ASP A 438 9.24 -12.51 15.03
N LEU A 439 8.83 -12.29 13.79
CA LEU A 439 7.46 -12.57 13.35
C LEU A 439 7.18 -14.08 13.41
N PRO A 440 6.04 -14.50 14.00
CA PRO A 440 5.71 -15.93 14.13
C PRO A 440 5.35 -16.51 12.75
N LYS A 441 6.26 -17.34 12.22
CA LYS A 441 6.20 -17.88 10.84
C LYS A 441 4.94 -18.69 10.50
N ASP A 442 4.29 -19.28 11.51
CA ASP A 442 3.05 -20.05 11.39
C ASP A 442 1.81 -19.19 11.15
N ARG A 443 1.90 -17.89 11.41
CA ARG A 443 0.80 -16.91 11.32
C ARG A 443 1.06 -15.78 10.34
N VAL A 444 2.18 -15.85 9.61
CA VAL A 444 2.55 -14.89 8.57
C VAL A 444 2.48 -15.55 7.21
N PHE A 445 1.76 -14.93 6.28
CA PHE A 445 1.56 -15.40 4.92
C PHE A 445 2.09 -14.37 3.95
N VAL A 446 2.66 -14.82 2.84
CA VAL A 446 3.21 -13.96 1.77
C VAL A 446 2.74 -14.49 0.44
N LYS A 447 2.31 -13.59 -0.44
CA LYS A 447 2.02 -13.95 -1.83
C LYS A 447 2.36 -12.82 -2.78
N GLY A 448 3.03 -13.17 -3.87
CA GLY A 448 3.28 -12.30 -5.02
C GLY A 448 2.17 -12.41 -6.06
N TYR A 449 1.88 -11.30 -6.73
CA TYR A 449 0.88 -11.23 -7.81
C TYR A 449 1.49 -10.59 -9.04
N GLU A 450 1.00 -10.94 -10.21
CA GLU A 450 1.43 -10.35 -11.49
C GLU A 450 0.88 -8.91 -11.65
N SER A 451 1.28 -8.05 -10.75
CA SER A 451 0.88 -6.65 -10.65
C SER A 451 2.02 -5.78 -10.11
N GLY A 452 1.78 -4.47 -10.04
CA GLY A 452 2.66 -3.50 -9.41
C GLY A 452 2.28 -3.21 -7.96
N HIS A 453 2.50 -1.96 -7.54
CA HIS A 453 2.29 -1.46 -6.17
C HIS A 453 0.87 -1.68 -5.64
N MET A 454 -0.12 -1.43 -6.49
CA MET A 454 -1.50 -1.80 -6.24
C MET A 454 -1.73 -3.24 -6.74
N ALA A 455 -1.40 -4.23 -5.91
CA ALA A 455 -1.40 -5.65 -6.28
C ALA A 455 -2.75 -6.17 -6.82
N TYR A 456 -3.83 -5.46 -6.56
CA TYR A 456 -5.19 -5.77 -6.99
C TYR A 456 -5.57 -5.20 -8.37
N LEU A 457 -4.69 -4.44 -9.05
CA LEU A 457 -5.03 -3.85 -10.34
C LEU A 457 -5.13 -4.87 -11.46
N GLY A 458 -6.23 -4.80 -12.21
CA GLY A 458 -6.59 -5.73 -13.28
C GLY A 458 -7.63 -6.76 -12.83
N GLU A 459 -8.46 -7.23 -13.78
CA GLU A 459 -9.61 -8.09 -13.49
C GLU A 459 -9.20 -9.41 -12.82
N GLU A 460 -8.14 -10.05 -13.29
CA GLU A 460 -7.64 -11.30 -12.69
C GLU A 460 -7.01 -11.07 -11.32
N ASN A 461 -6.28 -9.95 -11.15
CA ASN A 461 -5.62 -9.64 -9.89
C ASN A 461 -6.62 -9.27 -8.80
N ILE A 462 -7.62 -8.44 -9.08
CA ILE A 462 -8.63 -8.09 -8.06
C ILE A 462 -9.37 -9.34 -7.57
N LYS A 463 -9.69 -10.25 -8.47
CA LYS A 463 -10.32 -11.54 -8.14
C LYS A 463 -9.42 -12.40 -7.27
N ALA A 464 -8.15 -12.56 -7.65
CA ALA A 464 -7.19 -13.39 -6.92
C ALA A 464 -6.91 -12.82 -5.52
N VAL A 465 -6.56 -11.52 -5.42
CA VAL A 465 -6.28 -10.84 -4.16
C VAL A 465 -7.50 -10.88 -3.23
N SER A 466 -8.70 -10.59 -3.76
CA SER A 466 -9.93 -10.63 -2.96
C SER A 466 -10.23 -12.03 -2.43
N ASN A 467 -10.07 -13.07 -3.23
CA ASN A 467 -10.33 -14.45 -2.80
C ASN A 467 -9.34 -14.88 -1.71
N ASP A 468 -8.07 -14.51 -1.82
CA ASP A 468 -7.06 -14.83 -0.80
C ASP A 468 -7.31 -14.07 0.51
N ILE A 469 -7.69 -12.78 0.44
CA ILE A 469 -8.05 -12.00 1.64
C ILE A 469 -9.36 -12.52 2.25
N TYR A 470 -10.35 -12.91 1.42
CA TYR A 470 -11.56 -13.57 1.89
C TYR A 470 -11.22 -14.84 2.69
N ALA A 471 -10.39 -15.72 2.12
CA ALA A 471 -9.93 -16.93 2.78
C ALA A 471 -9.20 -16.61 4.10
N PHE A 472 -8.33 -15.61 4.09
CA PHE A 472 -7.59 -15.16 5.27
C PHE A 472 -8.52 -14.69 6.39
N ILE A 473 -9.53 -13.84 6.11
CA ILE A 473 -10.50 -13.35 7.09
C ILE A 473 -11.36 -14.51 7.63
N MET A 474 -11.70 -15.48 6.78
CA MET A 474 -12.44 -16.69 7.17
C MET A 474 -11.60 -17.74 7.91
N GLY A 475 -10.39 -17.36 8.36
CA GLY A 475 -9.50 -18.23 9.14
C GLY A 475 -8.76 -19.30 8.33
N LYS A 476 -8.89 -19.30 7.00
CA LYS A 476 -8.14 -20.20 6.10
C LYS A 476 -6.79 -19.62 5.75
N ASN A 477 -5.87 -20.46 5.33
CA ASN A 477 -4.60 -19.95 4.79
C ASN A 477 -4.85 -19.45 3.35
N PRO A 478 -4.27 -18.29 2.98
CA PRO A 478 -4.25 -17.89 1.59
C PRO A 478 -3.64 -18.99 0.72
N THR A 479 -4.14 -19.12 -0.48
CA THR A 479 -3.64 -20.13 -1.44
C THR A 479 -2.16 -19.88 -1.73
N LYS A 480 -1.34 -20.92 -1.72
CA LYS A 480 0.10 -20.81 -2.05
C LYS A 480 0.27 -20.53 -3.53
#